data_339da69b0b8a281b5aabf24e96232121
#
_entry.id   339da69b0b8a281b5aabf24e96232121
#
_cell.length_a   1.000
_cell.length_b   1.000
_cell.length_c   1.000
_cell.angle_alpha   90.00
_cell.angle_beta   90.00
_cell.angle_gamma   90.00
#
_symmetry.space_group_name_H-M   'P 1'
#
loop_
_entity.id
_entity.type
_entity.pdbx_description
1 polymer ?
#
loop_
_entity_poly.entity_id
_entity_poly.type
_entity_poly.pdbx_seq_one_letter_code
_entity_poly.pdbx_strand_id
1 'polypeptide(L)'
;MKKTFILIATCLMSMLASAQIFQVESMQLLPGASYEDARVAGISPAGDYILMTNNSNHGLTRYDIASGTMTKLTDAEGAGFGVKMSKDGQEIVFRERFSGADKVRYNNIVSANLSANTKQMVAKQQTNNDLLVTPGAKVTLTNSECQMYVNKNGKKIHIAPQGDEVNYIWASLSPNQKKILYYVSEMGCFVCNIDGSNSQFINVDCTAPCWYDNNTIVAMNDQDDGHFTTASAIVAYTLDGKYQVLTSPDMIAMYPFATEGKIAFSTTDGKTYLINVK
;
A
#
# COMPACT_ATOMS: atom_id res chain seq x y z
N MET A 1 43.49 50.60 12.78
CA MET A 1 42.05 50.40 13.02
C MET A 1 41.59 49.28 12.10
N LYS A 2 41.47 48.04 12.59
CA LYS A 2 40.98 46.87 11.82
C LYS A 2 39.47 46.78 12.04
N LYS A 3 38.68 46.95 10.96
CA LYS A 3 37.22 46.74 10.97
C LYS A 3 36.95 45.25 10.81
N THR A 4 36.46 44.61 11.86
CA THR A 4 35.96 43.23 11.83
C THR A 4 34.52 43.24 11.29
N PHE A 5 34.32 42.65 10.12
CA PHE A 5 32.96 42.39 9.57
C PHE A 5 32.45 41.08 10.20
N ILE A 6 31.40 41.19 11.02
CA ILE A 6 30.68 40.05 11.52
C ILE A 6 29.61 39.71 10.43
N LEU A 7 29.80 38.57 9.78
CA LEU A 7 28.83 38.01 8.82
C LEU A 7 27.80 37.24 9.64
N ILE A 8 26.60 37.78 9.84
CA ILE A 8 25.47 37.09 10.42
C ILE A 8 24.86 36.21 9.33
N ALA A 9 25.15 34.92 9.34
CA ALA A 9 24.46 33.95 8.53
C ALA A 9 23.08 33.67 9.15
N THR A 10 22.04 34.33 8.64
CA THR A 10 20.64 33.98 8.93
C THR A 10 20.31 32.67 8.23
N CYS A 11 20.34 31.58 9.00
CA CYS A 11 19.80 30.30 8.59
C CYS A 11 18.27 30.46 8.49
N LEU A 12 17.73 30.67 7.30
CA LEU A 12 16.30 30.50 7.06
C LEU A 12 15.99 29.00 7.16
N MET A 13 15.60 28.54 8.35
CA MET A 13 14.81 27.32 8.46
C MET A 13 13.46 27.61 7.80
N SER A 14 13.27 27.13 6.58
CA SER A 14 11.95 26.99 5.99
C SER A 14 11.16 26.00 6.85
N MET A 15 10.37 26.52 7.79
CA MET A 15 9.29 25.75 8.40
C MET A 15 8.35 25.42 7.23
N LEU A 16 8.40 24.17 6.74
CA LEU A 16 7.36 23.60 5.93
C LEU A 16 6.09 23.65 6.78
N ALA A 17 5.25 24.63 6.54
CA ALA A 17 3.93 24.69 7.14
C ALA A 17 3.22 23.41 6.69
N SER A 18 2.97 22.48 7.62
CA SER A 18 2.14 21.31 7.40
C SER A 18 0.78 21.81 6.93
N ALA A 19 0.53 21.71 5.62
CA ALA A 19 -0.77 22.09 5.08
C ALA A 19 -1.75 20.97 5.43
N GLN A 20 -2.87 21.32 6.07
CA GLN A 20 -3.91 20.34 6.39
C GLN A 20 -4.47 19.76 5.09
N ILE A 21 -4.28 18.43 4.90
CA ILE A 21 -4.84 17.64 3.79
C ILE A 21 -6.17 17.05 4.26
N PHE A 22 -6.17 16.48 5.46
CA PHE A 22 -7.31 15.84 6.09
C PHE A 22 -7.67 16.51 7.42
N GLN A 23 -8.94 16.64 7.69
CA GLN A 23 -9.45 16.78 9.02
C GLN A 23 -9.62 15.37 9.62
N VAL A 24 -8.77 15.00 10.58
CA VAL A 24 -8.92 13.74 11.32
C VAL A 24 -10.12 13.87 12.26
N GLU A 25 -11.16 13.07 12.02
CA GLU A 25 -12.37 13.05 12.85
C GLU A 25 -12.21 12.11 14.05
N SER A 26 -11.60 10.95 13.83
CA SER A 26 -11.31 9.99 14.88
C SER A 26 -10.19 9.03 14.45
N MET A 27 -9.50 8.49 15.45
CA MET A 27 -8.63 7.31 15.32
C MET A 27 -9.05 6.30 16.38
N GLN A 28 -9.45 5.12 15.95
CA GLN A 28 -9.98 4.07 16.83
C GLN A 28 -9.20 2.78 16.70
N LEU A 29 -8.91 2.16 17.84
CA LEU A 29 -8.41 0.78 17.89
C LEU A 29 -9.55 -0.16 17.47
N LEU A 30 -9.25 -1.17 16.67
CA LEU A 30 -10.14 -2.26 16.28
C LEU A 30 -9.75 -3.54 17.05
N PRO A 31 -10.29 -3.78 18.25
CA PRO A 31 -9.83 -4.90 19.10
C PRO A 31 -10.02 -6.26 18.44
N GLY A 32 -11.11 -6.46 17.67
CA GLY A 32 -11.39 -7.69 16.95
C GLY A 32 -10.43 -7.96 15.77
N ALA A 33 -9.73 -6.94 15.28
CA ALA A 33 -8.71 -7.05 14.24
C ALA A 33 -7.27 -6.94 14.79
N SER A 34 -7.11 -6.94 16.13
CA SER A 34 -5.81 -6.79 16.80
C SER A 34 -5.42 -8.12 17.44
N TYR A 35 -4.31 -8.70 17.00
CA TYR A 35 -3.72 -9.94 17.50
C TYR A 35 -2.21 -9.94 17.24
N GLU A 36 -1.48 -10.85 17.83
CA GLU A 36 -0.05 -10.97 17.62
C GLU A 36 0.27 -11.08 16.12
N ASP A 37 1.20 -10.25 15.66
CA ASP A 37 1.60 -10.13 14.25
C ASP A 37 0.47 -9.69 13.28
N ALA A 38 -0.64 -9.12 13.76
CA ALA A 38 -1.71 -8.65 12.91
C ALA A 38 -1.22 -7.56 11.94
N ARG A 39 -1.62 -7.71 10.67
CA ARG A 39 -1.31 -6.76 9.62
C ARG A 39 -2.51 -6.54 8.69
N VAL A 40 -2.76 -5.29 8.33
CA VAL A 40 -3.74 -4.95 7.30
C VAL A 40 -3.19 -5.38 5.94
N ALA A 41 -4.00 -6.10 5.15
CA ALA A 41 -3.71 -6.52 3.78
C ALA A 41 -4.54 -5.77 2.73
N GLY A 42 -5.53 -4.98 3.16
CA GLY A 42 -6.37 -4.17 2.29
C GLY A 42 -7.55 -3.57 3.03
N ILE A 43 -8.16 -2.54 2.44
CA ILE A 43 -9.45 -1.97 2.87
C ILE A 43 -10.41 -2.00 1.68
N SER A 44 -11.69 -2.30 1.91
CA SER A 44 -12.70 -2.30 0.86
C SER A 44 -12.90 -0.90 0.27
N PRO A 45 -13.27 -0.78 -0.99
CA PRO A 45 -13.55 0.53 -1.61
C PRO A 45 -14.66 1.31 -0.92
N ALA A 46 -15.64 0.63 -0.32
CA ALA A 46 -16.71 1.23 0.47
C ALA A 46 -16.28 1.54 1.93
N GLY A 47 -15.12 1.05 2.37
CA GLY A 47 -14.64 1.21 3.75
C GLY A 47 -15.49 0.47 4.78
N ASP A 48 -16.15 -0.62 4.41
CA ASP A 48 -17.03 -1.42 5.27
C ASP A 48 -16.31 -2.61 5.89
N TYR A 49 -15.21 -3.09 5.29
CA TYR A 49 -14.37 -4.14 5.85
C TYR A 49 -12.89 -3.91 5.55
N ILE A 50 -12.04 -4.55 6.34
CA ILE A 50 -10.60 -4.69 6.08
C ILE A 50 -10.22 -6.16 5.89
N LEU A 51 -9.19 -6.39 5.09
CA LEU A 51 -8.54 -7.68 4.98
C LEU A 51 -7.34 -7.71 5.91
N MET A 52 -7.24 -8.77 6.69
CA MET A 52 -6.21 -8.99 7.69
C MET A 52 -5.36 -10.20 7.33
N THR A 53 -4.08 -10.10 7.61
CA THR A 53 -3.08 -11.16 7.50
C THR A 53 -2.09 -11.05 8.66
N ASN A 54 -1.01 -11.82 8.65
CA ASN A 54 0.10 -11.64 9.60
C ASN A 54 1.35 -11.05 8.91
N ASN A 55 2.39 -10.76 9.68
CA ASN A 55 3.65 -10.18 9.18
C ASN A 55 4.34 -11.03 8.09
N SER A 56 4.11 -12.34 8.07
CA SER A 56 4.59 -13.25 7.02
C SER A 56 3.65 -13.35 5.83
N ASN A 57 2.56 -12.57 5.80
CA ASN A 57 1.47 -12.65 4.81
C ASN A 57 0.79 -14.04 4.77
N HIS A 58 0.81 -14.78 5.87
CA HIS A 58 0.17 -16.09 5.99
C HIS A 58 -1.29 -15.92 6.39
N GLY A 59 -2.18 -16.59 5.67
CA GLY A 59 -3.61 -16.47 5.85
C GLY A 59 -4.21 -15.18 5.34
N LEU A 60 -5.52 -15.17 5.19
CA LEU A 60 -6.32 -14.01 4.85
C LEU A 60 -7.67 -14.10 5.57
N THR A 61 -8.04 -13.04 6.27
CA THR A 61 -9.28 -12.93 7.03
C THR A 61 -9.96 -11.60 6.71
N ARG A 62 -11.27 -11.59 6.54
CA ARG A 62 -12.09 -10.39 6.44
C ARG A 62 -12.53 -9.97 7.84
N TYR A 63 -12.34 -8.71 8.20
CA TYR A 63 -12.90 -8.07 9.38
C TYR A 63 -13.94 -7.05 8.96
N ASP A 64 -15.18 -7.25 9.32
CA ASP A 64 -16.29 -6.33 9.09
C ASP A 64 -16.26 -5.22 10.15
N ILE A 65 -16.15 -3.96 9.70
CA ILE A 65 -15.91 -2.83 10.60
C ILE A 65 -17.15 -2.54 11.47
N ALA A 66 -18.34 -2.68 10.93
CA ALA A 66 -19.57 -2.33 11.64
C ALA A 66 -19.94 -3.36 12.71
N SER A 67 -19.79 -4.65 12.40
CA SER A 67 -20.14 -5.74 13.33
C SER A 67 -18.98 -6.21 14.21
N GLY A 68 -17.72 -5.89 13.82
CA GLY A 68 -16.53 -6.45 14.46
C GLY A 68 -16.31 -7.93 14.19
N THR A 69 -16.98 -8.49 13.19
CA THR A 69 -16.93 -9.93 12.88
C THR A 69 -15.72 -10.28 12.03
N MET A 70 -15.00 -11.35 12.43
CA MET A 70 -13.90 -11.94 11.67
C MET A 70 -14.40 -13.15 10.88
N THR A 71 -14.14 -13.16 9.57
CA THR A 71 -14.43 -14.30 8.69
C THR A 71 -13.15 -14.74 8.00
N LYS A 72 -12.72 -15.98 8.31
CA LYS A 72 -11.53 -16.57 7.71
C LYS A 72 -11.79 -16.91 6.25
N LEU A 73 -10.89 -16.45 5.37
CA LEU A 73 -10.95 -16.71 3.93
C LEU A 73 -10.02 -17.86 3.53
N THR A 74 -8.80 -17.89 4.02
CA THR A 74 -7.83 -18.97 3.77
C THR A 74 -6.72 -18.95 4.82
N ASP A 75 -6.04 -20.10 5.01
CA ASP A 75 -4.80 -20.21 5.80
C ASP A 75 -3.55 -20.30 4.93
N ALA A 76 -3.67 -20.10 3.63
CA ALA A 76 -2.55 -20.33 2.71
C ALA A 76 -1.41 -19.34 2.92
N GLU A 77 -0.17 -19.81 2.73
CA GLU A 77 1.03 -18.98 2.72
C GLU A 77 0.96 -17.95 1.60
N GLY A 78 1.35 -16.72 1.90
CA GLY A 78 1.43 -15.62 0.93
C GLY A 78 0.08 -15.03 0.53
N ALA A 79 -1.04 -15.48 1.11
CA ALA A 79 -2.39 -15.03 0.74
C ALA A 79 -2.62 -13.53 1.03
N GLY A 80 -2.00 -12.99 2.09
CA GLY A 80 -2.10 -11.58 2.44
C GLY A 80 -1.25 -10.62 1.59
N PHE A 81 -0.38 -11.13 0.73
CA PHE A 81 0.50 -10.25 -0.04
C PHE A 81 -0.10 -9.82 -1.37
N GLY A 82 -0.32 -8.51 -1.52
CA GLY A 82 -0.71 -7.89 -2.77
C GLY A 82 -2.11 -8.30 -3.24
N VAL A 83 -3.03 -8.57 -2.31
CA VAL A 83 -4.44 -8.89 -2.60
C VAL A 83 -5.02 -7.83 -3.52
N LYS A 84 -5.73 -8.26 -4.55
CA LYS A 84 -6.45 -7.37 -5.47
C LYS A 84 -7.94 -7.46 -5.21
N MET A 85 -8.61 -6.33 -5.26
CA MET A 85 -10.02 -6.19 -4.93
C MET A 85 -10.78 -5.56 -6.08
N SER A 86 -11.97 -6.06 -6.41
CA SER A 86 -12.85 -5.45 -7.38
C SER A 86 -13.32 -4.06 -6.94
N LYS A 87 -13.77 -3.25 -7.89
CA LYS A 87 -14.21 -1.88 -7.61
C LYS A 87 -15.40 -1.81 -6.63
N ASP A 88 -16.23 -2.83 -6.60
CA ASP A 88 -17.38 -2.95 -5.68
C ASP A 88 -17.03 -3.65 -4.36
N GLY A 89 -15.79 -4.12 -4.22
CA GLY A 89 -15.33 -4.83 -3.01
C GLY A 89 -15.91 -6.23 -2.85
N GLN A 90 -16.65 -6.78 -3.84
CA GLN A 90 -17.32 -8.08 -3.69
C GLN A 90 -16.42 -9.25 -4.10
N GLU A 91 -15.41 -9.00 -4.92
CA GLU A 91 -14.48 -10.03 -5.38
C GLU A 91 -13.05 -9.64 -5.04
N ILE A 92 -12.28 -10.62 -4.57
CA ILE A 92 -10.85 -10.48 -4.31
C ILE A 92 -10.09 -11.54 -5.10
N VAL A 93 -8.86 -11.19 -5.51
CA VAL A 93 -7.90 -12.13 -6.07
C VAL A 93 -6.66 -12.13 -5.20
N PHE A 94 -6.24 -13.30 -4.79
CA PHE A 94 -5.07 -13.52 -3.95
C PHE A 94 -4.31 -14.76 -4.42
N ARG A 95 -3.13 -14.97 -3.88
CA ARG A 95 -2.31 -16.15 -4.16
C ARG A 95 -2.30 -17.10 -2.98
N GLU A 96 -2.12 -18.37 -3.27
CA GLU A 96 -1.83 -19.41 -2.30
C GLU A 96 -0.47 -20.00 -2.67
N ARG A 97 0.54 -19.72 -1.85
CA ARG A 97 1.92 -20.15 -2.10
C ARG A 97 2.14 -21.56 -1.58
N PHE A 98 2.92 -22.34 -2.31
CA PHE A 98 3.36 -23.66 -1.86
C PHE A 98 4.70 -24.02 -2.51
N SER A 99 5.38 -25.02 -1.92
CA SER A 99 6.59 -25.61 -2.52
C SER A 99 6.23 -26.87 -3.25
N GLY A 100 6.60 -27.00 -4.52
CA GLY A 100 6.44 -28.20 -5.31
C GLY A 100 7.40 -29.32 -4.87
N ALA A 101 7.18 -30.53 -5.38
CA ALA A 101 8.08 -31.67 -5.14
C ALA A 101 9.51 -31.42 -5.68
N ASP A 102 9.66 -30.56 -6.67
CA ASP A 102 10.90 -30.07 -7.24
C ASP A 102 11.60 -28.97 -6.42
N LYS A 103 11.03 -28.63 -5.23
CA LYS A 103 11.46 -27.56 -4.33
C LYS A 103 11.33 -26.14 -4.91
N VAL A 104 10.66 -25.98 -6.03
CA VAL A 104 10.33 -24.66 -6.60
C VAL A 104 9.11 -24.10 -5.86
N ARG A 105 9.12 -22.78 -5.60
CA ARG A 105 7.98 -22.08 -5.04
C ARG A 105 7.00 -21.69 -6.13
N TYR A 106 5.76 -22.10 -5.95
CA TYR A 106 4.64 -21.82 -6.84
C TYR A 106 3.56 -21.01 -6.13
N ASN A 107 2.77 -20.29 -6.91
CA ASN A 107 1.55 -19.63 -6.47
C ASN A 107 0.36 -20.22 -7.24
N ASN A 108 -0.67 -20.65 -6.52
CA ASN A 108 -2.00 -20.74 -7.12
C ASN A 108 -2.66 -19.37 -7.02
N ILE A 109 -3.31 -18.93 -8.09
CA ILE A 109 -4.09 -17.69 -8.09
C ILE A 109 -5.55 -18.05 -7.90
N VAL A 110 -6.15 -17.48 -6.87
CA VAL A 110 -7.52 -17.79 -6.44
C VAL A 110 -8.34 -16.51 -6.47
N SER A 111 -9.53 -16.56 -7.07
CA SER A 111 -10.58 -15.56 -6.92
C SER A 111 -11.58 -16.01 -5.86
N ALA A 112 -12.04 -15.09 -5.02
CA ALA A 112 -13.10 -15.34 -4.05
C ALA A 112 -14.18 -14.27 -4.17
N ASN A 113 -15.43 -14.70 -4.32
CA ASN A 113 -16.59 -13.83 -4.20
C ASN A 113 -17.03 -13.83 -2.74
N LEU A 114 -16.95 -12.67 -2.10
CA LEU A 114 -17.18 -12.52 -0.67
C LEU A 114 -18.66 -12.58 -0.28
N SER A 115 -19.54 -12.13 -1.17
CA SER A 115 -21.00 -12.16 -0.94
C SER A 115 -21.56 -13.58 -1.12
N ALA A 116 -21.12 -14.26 -2.18
CA ALA A 116 -21.56 -15.62 -2.48
C ALA A 116 -20.82 -16.69 -1.65
N ASN A 117 -19.77 -16.30 -0.92
CA ASN A 117 -18.86 -17.19 -0.21
C ASN A 117 -18.32 -18.34 -1.10
N THR A 118 -17.92 -18.00 -2.32
CA THR A 118 -17.39 -18.97 -3.29
C THR A 118 -15.96 -18.65 -3.65
N LYS A 119 -15.18 -19.69 -3.97
CA LYS A 119 -13.80 -19.58 -4.45
C LYS A 119 -13.66 -20.29 -5.78
N GLN A 120 -12.82 -19.72 -6.64
CA GLN A 120 -12.46 -20.28 -7.93
C GLN A 120 -10.95 -20.25 -8.12
N MET A 121 -10.37 -21.35 -8.56
CA MET A 121 -8.98 -21.39 -9.02
C MET A 121 -8.87 -20.71 -10.38
N VAL A 122 -8.17 -19.58 -10.42
CA VAL A 122 -7.90 -18.82 -11.64
C VAL A 122 -6.74 -19.45 -12.41
N ALA A 123 -5.66 -19.78 -11.70
CA ALA A 123 -4.49 -20.44 -12.29
C ALA A 123 -3.73 -21.26 -11.23
N LYS A 124 -3.07 -22.33 -11.69
CA LYS A 124 -2.26 -23.21 -10.85
C LYS A 124 -0.77 -23.05 -11.18
N GLN A 125 0.07 -23.29 -10.18
CA GLN A 125 1.51 -23.44 -10.33
C GLN A 125 2.20 -22.29 -11.08
N GLN A 126 1.81 -21.05 -10.78
CA GLN A 126 2.45 -19.88 -11.36
C GLN A 126 3.76 -19.59 -10.62
N THR A 127 4.83 -19.30 -11.37
CA THR A 127 6.12 -18.85 -10.83
C THR A 127 6.20 -17.33 -10.66
N ASN A 128 5.27 -16.59 -11.28
CA ASN A 128 5.15 -15.13 -11.23
C ASN A 128 3.78 -14.69 -10.68
N ASN A 129 3.56 -13.38 -10.61
CA ASN A 129 2.33 -12.76 -10.12
C ASN A 129 1.52 -12.08 -11.24
N ASP A 130 1.75 -12.40 -12.50
CA ASP A 130 1.14 -11.70 -13.65
C ASP A 130 -0.40 -11.80 -13.66
N LEU A 131 -0.95 -12.87 -13.09
CA LEU A 131 -2.39 -13.08 -12.96
C LEU A 131 -2.99 -12.58 -11.64
N LEU A 132 -2.18 -12.01 -10.74
CA LEU A 132 -2.65 -11.35 -9.52
C LEU A 132 -3.09 -9.93 -9.87
N VAL A 133 -4.27 -9.83 -10.47
CA VAL A 133 -4.82 -8.58 -11.04
C VAL A 133 -6.16 -8.22 -10.42
N THR A 134 -6.53 -6.94 -10.49
CA THR A 134 -7.83 -6.46 -10.01
C THR A 134 -8.98 -7.10 -10.80
N PRO A 135 -9.93 -7.78 -10.14
CA PRO A 135 -11.08 -8.40 -10.81
C PRO A 135 -11.88 -7.38 -11.61
N GLY A 136 -12.26 -7.76 -12.82
CA GLY A 136 -13.10 -6.93 -13.72
C GLY A 136 -12.44 -5.67 -14.26
N ALA A 137 -11.15 -5.41 -13.96
CA ALA A 137 -10.45 -4.23 -14.46
C ALA A 137 -10.09 -4.36 -15.94
N LYS A 138 -10.35 -3.29 -16.73
CA LYS A 138 -9.95 -3.21 -18.14
C LYS A 138 -8.47 -2.89 -18.32
N VAL A 139 -7.88 -2.27 -17.31
CA VAL A 139 -6.47 -1.94 -17.24
C VAL A 139 -5.91 -2.52 -15.96
N THR A 140 -4.84 -3.29 -16.05
CA THR A 140 -4.18 -3.90 -14.90
C THR A 140 -2.73 -3.52 -14.86
N LEU A 141 -2.19 -3.40 -13.64
CA LEU A 141 -0.77 -3.21 -13.38
C LEU A 141 -0.27 -4.46 -12.67
N THR A 142 0.80 -5.03 -13.19
CA THR A 142 1.54 -6.12 -12.55
C THR A 142 2.97 -5.67 -12.26
N ASN A 143 3.51 -6.15 -11.13
CA ASN A 143 4.91 -6.00 -10.80
C ASN A 143 5.52 -7.40 -10.79
N SER A 144 6.39 -7.66 -11.76
CA SER A 144 7.08 -8.93 -11.92
C SER A 144 8.58 -8.68 -11.92
N GLU A 145 9.31 -9.39 -11.06
CA GLU A 145 10.76 -9.23 -10.92
C GLU A 145 11.18 -7.76 -10.68
N CYS A 146 10.42 -7.05 -9.84
CA CYS A 146 10.60 -5.64 -9.56
C CYS A 146 10.50 -4.70 -10.79
N GLN A 147 9.87 -5.16 -11.89
CA GLN A 147 9.56 -4.36 -13.07
C GLN A 147 8.05 -4.17 -13.24
N MET A 148 7.64 -3.00 -13.69
CA MET A 148 6.22 -2.66 -13.84
C MET A 148 5.72 -2.95 -15.26
N TYR A 149 4.54 -3.57 -15.36
CA TYR A 149 3.87 -3.81 -16.64
C TYR A 149 2.39 -3.40 -16.57
N VAL A 150 1.98 -2.60 -17.54
CA VAL A 150 0.56 -2.27 -17.74
C VAL A 150 -0.02 -3.18 -18.82
N ASN A 151 -1.12 -3.87 -18.49
CA ASN A 151 -1.91 -4.61 -19.49
C ASN A 151 -3.15 -3.78 -19.84
N LYS A 152 -3.27 -3.42 -21.10
CA LYS A 152 -4.40 -2.65 -21.64
C LYS A 152 -4.75 -3.15 -23.03
N ASN A 153 -6.01 -3.47 -23.27
CA ASN A 153 -6.50 -3.98 -24.55
C ASN A 153 -5.70 -5.21 -25.07
N GLY A 154 -5.33 -6.12 -24.15
CA GLY A 154 -4.56 -7.33 -24.47
C GLY A 154 -3.07 -7.10 -24.78
N LYS A 155 -2.57 -5.88 -24.61
CA LYS A 155 -1.14 -5.56 -24.75
C LYS A 155 -0.49 -5.40 -23.38
N LYS A 156 0.61 -6.12 -23.15
CA LYS A 156 1.51 -5.95 -22.00
C LYS A 156 2.58 -4.92 -22.37
N ILE A 157 2.62 -3.80 -21.65
CA ILE A 157 3.53 -2.66 -21.90
C ILE A 157 4.44 -2.54 -20.69
N HIS A 158 5.75 -2.56 -20.91
CA HIS A 158 6.75 -2.29 -19.87
C HIS A 158 6.77 -0.80 -19.53
N ILE A 159 6.78 -0.49 -18.24
CA ILE A 159 6.75 0.89 -17.72
C ILE A 159 7.97 1.07 -16.81
N ALA A 160 8.94 1.83 -17.25
CA ALA A 160 10.22 2.04 -16.56
C ALA A 160 10.62 3.53 -16.56
N PRO A 161 9.86 4.41 -15.86
CA PRO A 161 10.08 5.86 -15.93
C PRO A 161 11.40 6.32 -15.30
N GLN A 162 12.05 5.49 -14.47
CA GLN A 162 13.37 5.75 -13.88
C GLN A 162 14.48 4.87 -14.50
N GLY A 163 14.15 4.15 -15.60
CA GLY A 163 15.07 3.23 -16.28
C GLY A 163 14.85 1.76 -15.89
N ASP A 164 15.46 0.87 -16.66
CA ASP A 164 15.26 -0.59 -16.52
C ASP A 164 16.14 -1.23 -15.42
N GLU A 165 17.16 -0.51 -14.96
CA GLU A 165 18.16 -1.02 -14.01
C GLU A 165 17.74 -0.84 -12.53
N VAL A 166 16.57 -0.25 -12.28
CA VAL A 166 16.09 0.01 -10.92
C VAL A 166 14.96 -0.94 -10.52
N ASN A 167 14.80 -1.13 -9.20
CA ASN A 167 13.74 -1.96 -8.65
C ASN A 167 12.50 -1.12 -8.32
N TYR A 168 11.41 -1.42 -9.00
CA TYR A 168 10.09 -0.82 -8.73
C TYR A 168 9.33 -1.70 -7.75
N ILE A 169 8.90 -1.13 -6.62
CA ILE A 169 8.12 -1.84 -5.61
C ILE A 169 6.87 -1.05 -5.23
N TRP A 170 5.91 -1.69 -4.57
CA TRP A 170 4.63 -1.12 -4.15
C TRP A 170 3.85 -0.39 -5.26
N ALA A 171 4.01 -0.85 -6.50
CA ALA A 171 3.35 -0.23 -7.64
C ALA A 171 1.83 -0.44 -7.61
N SER A 172 1.06 0.64 -7.82
CA SER A 172 -0.40 0.61 -7.85
C SER A 172 -0.99 1.64 -8.79
N LEU A 173 -2.15 1.31 -9.38
CA LEU A 173 -2.92 2.25 -10.19
C LEU A 173 -3.73 3.20 -9.31
N SER A 174 -3.83 4.46 -9.74
CA SER A 174 -4.80 5.39 -9.16
C SER A 174 -6.24 4.87 -9.34
N PRO A 175 -7.22 5.28 -8.50
CA PRO A 175 -8.61 4.83 -8.62
C PRO A 175 -9.22 5.03 -10.02
N ASN A 176 -8.85 6.12 -10.72
CA ASN A 176 -9.30 6.39 -12.10
C ASN A 176 -8.44 5.69 -13.18
N GLN A 177 -7.43 4.89 -12.79
CA GLN A 177 -6.52 4.13 -13.66
C GLN A 177 -5.73 5.00 -14.66
N LYS A 178 -5.48 6.27 -14.35
CA LYS A 178 -4.73 7.18 -15.22
C LYS A 178 -3.27 7.39 -14.80
N LYS A 179 -2.94 7.04 -13.53
CA LYS A 179 -1.61 7.23 -12.96
C LYS A 179 -1.12 5.94 -12.30
N ILE A 180 0.18 5.82 -12.16
CA ILE A 180 0.89 4.77 -11.43
C ILE A 180 1.63 5.44 -10.29
N LEU A 181 1.38 4.99 -9.06
CA LEU A 181 2.17 5.24 -7.87
C LEU A 181 3.17 4.10 -7.73
N TYR A 182 4.42 4.39 -7.45
CA TYR A 182 5.46 3.40 -7.28
C TYR A 182 6.59 3.91 -6.40
N TYR A 183 7.32 3.01 -5.79
CA TYR A 183 8.54 3.28 -5.05
C TYR A 183 9.72 2.69 -5.79
N VAL A 184 10.82 3.43 -5.88
CA VAL A 184 12.10 2.96 -6.39
C VAL A 184 13.07 2.84 -5.23
N SER A 185 13.67 1.67 -5.07
CA SER A 185 14.63 1.40 -4.00
C SER A 185 15.74 2.48 -4.00
N GLU A 186 16.04 3.03 -2.83
CA GLU A 186 17.03 4.08 -2.58
C GLU A 186 16.71 5.46 -3.21
N MET A 187 15.66 5.59 -4.03
CA MET A 187 15.27 6.85 -4.66
C MET A 187 13.99 7.46 -4.06
N GLY A 188 13.08 6.64 -3.51
CA GLY A 188 11.82 7.08 -2.91
C GLY A 188 10.60 6.83 -3.78
N CYS A 189 9.54 7.58 -3.50
CA CYS A 189 8.21 7.45 -4.07
C CYS A 189 7.99 8.41 -5.24
N PHE A 190 7.34 7.90 -6.28
CA PHE A 190 7.05 8.62 -7.52
C PHE A 190 5.62 8.34 -8.00
N VAL A 191 5.13 9.25 -8.83
CA VAL A 191 3.89 9.08 -9.61
C VAL A 191 4.17 9.40 -11.06
N CYS A 192 3.69 8.57 -11.98
CA CYS A 192 3.72 8.87 -13.42
C CYS A 192 2.34 8.65 -14.07
N ASN A 193 2.20 9.05 -15.32
CA ASN A 193 1.08 8.63 -16.14
C ASN A 193 1.13 7.12 -16.40
N ILE A 194 0.01 6.54 -16.83
CA ILE A 194 -0.11 5.10 -17.09
C ILE A 194 0.82 4.59 -18.20
N ASP A 195 1.32 5.48 -19.05
CA ASP A 195 2.29 5.20 -20.11
C ASP A 195 3.74 5.43 -19.68
N GLY A 196 3.98 5.75 -18.40
CA GLY A 196 5.30 6.05 -17.84
C GLY A 196 5.75 7.50 -18.01
N SER A 197 5.02 8.33 -18.76
CA SER A 197 5.36 9.75 -18.95
C SER A 197 5.09 10.57 -17.69
N ASN A 198 5.68 11.78 -17.66
CA ASN A 198 5.47 12.78 -16.58
C ASN A 198 5.70 12.21 -15.17
N SER A 199 6.83 11.53 -14.98
CA SER A 199 7.24 11.06 -13.67
C SER A 199 7.50 12.23 -12.73
N GLN A 200 6.83 12.23 -11.60
CA GLN A 200 6.92 13.21 -10.52
C GLN A 200 7.42 12.54 -9.26
N PHE A 201 8.48 13.07 -8.65
CA PHE A 201 8.95 12.67 -7.33
C PHE A 201 7.99 13.18 -6.24
N ILE A 202 7.69 12.33 -5.26
CA ILE A 202 6.83 12.66 -4.13
C ILE A 202 7.67 12.91 -2.87
N ASN A 203 8.37 11.88 -2.38
CA ASN A 203 9.25 11.99 -1.21
C ASN A 203 10.16 10.75 -1.11
N VAL A 204 11.29 10.88 -0.42
CA VAL A 204 12.15 9.74 -0.02
C VAL A 204 11.50 8.95 1.11
N ASP A 205 10.89 9.64 2.08
CA ASP A 205 10.25 9.07 3.28
C ASP A 205 8.77 8.73 3.00
N CYS A 206 8.53 7.90 2.00
CA CYS A 206 7.18 7.56 1.52
C CYS A 206 7.13 6.05 1.26
N THR A 207 7.26 5.26 2.32
CA THR A 207 7.36 3.80 2.28
C THR A 207 5.96 3.16 2.27
N ALA A 208 5.81 2.01 1.62
CA ALA A 208 4.53 1.30 1.46
C ALA A 208 3.34 2.21 1.04
N PRO A 209 3.50 3.04 0.00
CA PRO A 209 2.50 4.01 -0.37
C PRO A 209 1.25 3.37 -0.97
N CYS A 210 0.09 3.97 -0.72
CA CYS A 210 -1.18 3.63 -1.34
C CYS A 210 -1.97 4.88 -1.72
N TRP A 211 -2.87 4.74 -2.70
CA TRP A 211 -3.78 5.82 -3.07
C TRP A 211 -4.91 5.95 -2.05
N TYR A 212 -5.19 7.19 -1.62
CA TYR A 212 -6.43 7.57 -0.94
C TYR A 212 -7.49 7.96 -1.99
N ASP A 213 -7.11 8.84 -2.92
CA ASP A 213 -7.88 9.24 -4.08
C ASP A 213 -6.96 9.43 -5.31
N ASN A 214 -7.38 10.15 -6.34
CA ASN A 214 -6.59 10.36 -7.57
C ASN A 214 -5.44 11.36 -7.41
N ASN A 215 -5.38 12.09 -6.30
CA ASN A 215 -4.43 13.18 -6.05
C ASN A 215 -3.73 13.09 -4.69
N THR A 216 -4.20 12.18 -3.82
CA THR A 216 -3.72 12.03 -2.45
C THR A 216 -3.19 10.63 -2.21
N ILE A 217 -2.02 10.54 -1.62
CA ILE A 217 -1.28 9.34 -1.28
C ILE A 217 -1.18 9.26 0.24
N VAL A 218 -1.36 8.06 0.79
CA VAL A 218 -1.07 7.73 2.18
C VAL A 218 0.10 6.76 2.20
N ALA A 219 1.05 6.98 3.10
CA ALA A 219 2.26 6.17 3.21
C ALA A 219 2.69 6.06 4.67
N MET A 220 3.73 5.32 4.94
CA MET A 220 4.46 5.41 6.19
C MET A 220 5.77 6.17 6.01
N ASN A 221 6.13 6.97 7.02
CA ASN A 221 7.43 7.58 7.19
C ASN A 221 8.09 6.87 8.36
N ASP A 222 8.97 5.93 8.05
CA ASP A 222 9.61 5.04 8.99
C ASP A 222 11.11 5.32 9.14
N GLN A 223 11.62 5.02 10.33
CA GLN A 223 13.03 5.06 10.68
C GLN A 223 13.42 3.69 11.24
N ASP A 224 14.58 3.20 10.88
CA ASP A 224 15.14 1.96 11.37
C ASP A 224 16.56 2.17 11.91
N ASP A 225 17.04 1.23 12.73
CA ASP A 225 18.41 1.18 13.25
C ASP A 225 19.29 0.19 12.46
N GLY A 226 18.81 -0.27 11.31
CA GLY A 226 19.42 -1.31 10.48
C GLY A 226 18.95 -2.73 10.83
N HIS A 227 18.15 -2.90 11.88
CA HIS A 227 17.57 -4.19 12.29
C HIS A 227 16.07 -4.10 12.52
N PHE A 228 15.60 -3.03 13.16
CA PHE A 228 14.19 -2.85 13.53
C PHE A 228 13.70 -1.45 13.20
N THR A 229 12.44 -1.34 12.82
CA THR A 229 11.77 -0.05 12.74
C THR A 229 11.64 0.53 14.14
N THR A 230 12.26 1.68 14.39
CA THR A 230 12.31 2.35 15.68
C THR A 230 11.26 3.44 15.83
N ALA A 231 10.82 4.03 14.71
CA ALA A 231 9.73 4.99 14.65
C ALA A 231 9.01 4.85 13.30
N SER A 232 7.71 5.06 13.26
CA SER A 232 6.96 5.12 12.01
C SER A 232 5.63 5.85 12.20
N ALA A 233 5.35 6.82 11.34
CA ALA A 233 4.10 7.55 11.29
C ALA A 233 3.35 7.31 9.99
N ILE A 234 2.03 7.25 10.03
CA ILE A 234 1.21 7.35 8.83
C ILE A 234 1.19 8.82 8.40
N VAL A 235 1.47 9.04 7.14
CA VAL A 235 1.59 10.35 6.51
C VAL A 235 0.75 10.44 5.25
N ALA A 236 0.37 11.66 4.88
CA ALA A 236 -0.33 11.95 3.63
C ALA A 236 0.48 12.92 2.78
N TYR A 237 0.44 12.70 1.47
CA TYR A 237 1.02 13.57 0.45
C TYR A 237 -0.02 13.88 -0.61
N THR A 238 -0.03 15.10 -1.12
CA THR A 238 -0.78 15.43 -2.33
C THR A 238 0.15 15.61 -3.52
N LEU A 239 -0.36 15.43 -4.73
CA LEU A 239 0.43 15.63 -5.95
C LEU A 239 0.83 17.10 -6.19
N ASP A 240 0.20 18.05 -5.49
CA ASP A 240 0.58 19.47 -5.48
C ASP A 240 1.58 19.82 -4.36
N GLY A 241 2.14 18.81 -3.68
CA GLY A 241 3.27 18.97 -2.76
C GLY A 241 2.93 19.25 -1.30
N LYS A 242 1.66 19.08 -0.87
CA LYS A 242 1.30 19.17 0.56
C LYS A 242 1.70 17.91 1.29
N TYR A 243 1.98 18.05 2.58
CA TYR A 243 2.37 16.99 3.50
C TYR A 243 1.64 17.12 4.83
N GLN A 244 1.18 16.00 5.39
CA GLN A 244 0.56 15.94 6.71
C GLN A 244 0.92 14.66 7.43
N VAL A 245 1.33 14.76 8.70
CA VAL A 245 1.49 13.62 9.61
C VAL A 245 0.15 13.30 10.26
N LEU A 246 -0.27 12.04 10.23
CA LEU A 246 -1.58 11.60 10.74
C LEU A 246 -1.49 10.86 12.07
N THR A 247 -0.34 10.25 12.40
CA THR A 247 -0.13 9.52 13.66
C THR A 247 1.17 9.92 14.33
N SER A 248 1.30 9.68 15.64
CA SER A 248 2.59 9.84 16.32
C SER A 248 3.58 8.79 15.80
N PRO A 249 4.87 9.15 15.58
CA PRO A 249 5.92 8.21 15.20
C PRO A 249 6.13 7.08 16.23
N ASP A 250 5.88 7.35 17.51
CA ASP A 250 6.03 6.38 18.61
C ASP A 250 5.04 5.22 18.53
N MET A 251 3.98 5.34 17.73
CA MET A 251 3.03 4.25 17.48
C MET A 251 3.65 3.13 16.64
N ILE A 252 4.72 3.40 15.89
CA ILE A 252 5.34 2.52 14.91
C ILE A 252 4.26 1.94 13.98
N ALA A 253 3.52 2.86 13.35
CA ALA A 253 2.40 2.53 12.46
C ALA A 253 2.92 2.04 11.10
N MET A 254 2.37 0.91 10.61
CA MET A 254 2.90 0.17 9.47
C MET A 254 1.84 -0.12 8.42
N TYR A 255 2.25 -0.10 7.17
CA TYR A 255 1.50 -0.60 6.01
C TYR A 255 0.07 -0.07 5.91
N PRO A 256 -0.12 1.23 5.66
CA PRO A 256 -1.45 1.81 5.53
C PRO A 256 -2.17 1.32 4.27
N PHE A 257 -3.48 1.20 4.38
CA PHE A 257 -4.40 1.08 3.26
C PHE A 257 -5.48 2.14 3.40
N ALA A 258 -5.84 2.77 2.30
CA ALA A 258 -6.74 3.90 2.31
C ALA A 258 -7.89 3.73 1.30
N THR A 259 -9.02 4.31 1.64
CA THR A 259 -10.16 4.57 0.77
C THR A 259 -10.78 5.89 1.17
N GLU A 260 -11.71 6.44 0.39
CA GLU A 260 -12.37 7.71 0.71
C GLU A 260 -12.96 7.68 2.12
N GLY A 261 -12.57 8.65 2.94
CA GLY A 261 -12.99 8.81 4.33
C GLY A 261 -12.27 7.93 5.37
N LYS A 262 -11.44 6.95 4.97
CA LYS A 262 -10.86 5.99 5.92
C LYS A 262 -9.44 5.57 5.58
N ILE A 263 -8.64 5.39 6.63
CA ILE A 263 -7.27 4.86 6.55
C ILE A 263 -7.12 3.78 7.62
N ALA A 264 -6.76 2.56 7.22
CA ALA A 264 -6.50 1.44 8.12
C ALA A 264 -5.01 1.13 8.14
N PHE A 265 -4.47 0.82 9.30
CA PHE A 265 -3.07 0.41 9.48
C PHE A 265 -2.91 -0.50 10.69
N SER A 266 -1.79 -1.20 10.78
CA SER A 266 -1.39 -1.96 11.98
C SER A 266 -0.11 -1.37 12.58
N THR A 267 0.14 -1.68 13.85
CA THR A 267 1.39 -1.33 14.53
C THR A 267 2.26 -2.59 14.72
N THR A 268 3.53 -2.43 15.03
CA THR A 268 4.46 -3.55 15.22
C THR A 268 4.07 -4.47 16.39
N ASP A 269 3.28 -3.97 17.36
CA ASP A 269 2.73 -4.77 18.47
C ASP A 269 1.38 -5.45 18.12
N GLY A 270 1.01 -5.49 16.84
CA GLY A 270 -0.17 -6.22 16.35
C GLY A 270 -1.51 -5.53 16.61
N LYS A 271 -1.51 -4.25 16.97
CA LYS A 271 -2.76 -3.47 17.06
C LYS A 271 -3.17 -2.93 15.70
N THR A 272 -4.45 -2.98 15.41
CA THR A 272 -5.02 -2.45 14.16
C THR A 272 -5.91 -1.25 14.45
N TYR A 273 -5.70 -0.19 13.68
CA TYR A 273 -6.38 1.09 13.83
C TYR A 273 -7.10 1.49 12.56
N LEU A 274 -8.17 2.26 12.74
CA LEU A 274 -8.90 2.94 11.68
C LEU A 274 -8.93 4.44 11.98
N ILE A 275 -8.46 5.25 11.03
CA ILE A 275 -8.61 6.71 11.04
C ILE A 275 -9.79 7.06 10.14
N ASN A 276 -10.73 7.85 10.66
CA ASN A 276 -11.77 8.49 9.86
C ASN A 276 -11.34 9.93 9.55
N VAL A 277 -11.43 10.32 8.29
CA VAL A 277 -10.99 11.63 7.78
C VAL A 277 -12.03 12.28 6.88
N LYS A 278 -12.01 13.61 6.83
CA LYS A 278 -12.70 14.45 5.83
C LYS A 278 -11.72 15.29 5.05
#